data_e12348633dcb83dada5f16302c9eed5b
#
_entry.id   e12348633dcb83dada5f16302c9eed5b
#
_cell.length_a   1.000
_cell.length_b   1.000
_cell.length_c   1.000
_cell.angle_alpha   90.00
_cell.angle_beta   90.00
_cell.angle_gamma   90.00
#
_symmetry.space_group_name_H-M   'P 1'
#
loop_
_entity.id
_entity.type
_entity.pdbx_description
1 polymer ?
#
loop_
_entity_poly.entity_id
_entity_poly.type
_entity_poly.pdbx_seq_one_letter_code
_entity_poly.pdbx_strand_id
1 'polypeptide(L)'
;MSTHNGIITIIFQRKGAISIVRNSFIQMSKLTNLKGRINYISSHARQENLYAVYETTDRKFWTELAKCNQEEFKKSGTEGKCIEARELIIALPESFVDYEPDRLLKLFTEHFKQNYGVECIAALHHNKRKTNYHIHLIFSERKLLDEPVEKIATRNMFYDENGKHVRTKKEILDQVGQLRCGCKIIPKGEVYERNVFTIKDSRFKSDVFLDEVKRSYTDLINIYVRDDKEKLKVFDKNGVYLPMKKIGKNNPKAEQIEENNRVRTMWNQTVDRALVSGVPEEQILEVKQSEIGQTAKASIQKSGRNPALFKSLIMTAIYALELLISKVFKTALEKADKVTEGGVKSEPEQMKVRAVNELVMAKSEPIPEMPKKSKPASNYPRLADIYS
;
A
#
# COMPACT_ATOMS: atom_id res chain seq x y z
N MET A 1 46.87 -29.27 -14.76
CA MET A 1 46.17 -28.54 -13.67
C MET A 1 45.39 -27.37 -14.27
N SER A 2 44.24 -27.58 -14.83
CA SER A 2 43.32 -26.45 -15.19
C SER A 2 42.06 -26.96 -15.89
N THR A 3 41.25 -27.80 -15.23
CA THR A 3 39.98 -28.23 -15.83
C THR A 3 38.81 -28.31 -14.82
N HIS A 4 39.04 -28.00 -13.54
CA HIS A 4 37.98 -28.08 -12.52
C HIS A 4 37.28 -26.77 -12.25
N ASN A 5 37.80 -25.62 -12.66
CA ASN A 5 37.14 -24.32 -12.53
C ASN A 5 36.14 -24.01 -13.65
N GLY A 6 36.17 -24.76 -14.75
CA GLY A 6 35.35 -24.50 -15.94
C GLY A 6 33.88 -24.94 -15.78
N ILE A 7 33.63 -26.01 -15.05
CA ILE A 7 32.27 -26.60 -14.97
C ILE A 7 31.37 -25.84 -13.99
N ILE A 8 31.93 -25.36 -12.88
CA ILE A 8 31.19 -24.52 -11.91
C ILE A 8 30.89 -23.15 -12.52
N THR A 9 31.83 -22.60 -13.27
CA THR A 9 31.64 -21.31 -13.97
C THR A 9 30.60 -21.39 -15.07
N ILE A 10 30.44 -22.52 -15.77
CA ILE A 10 29.44 -22.70 -16.84
C ILE A 10 28.02 -22.79 -16.29
N ILE A 11 27.83 -23.35 -15.09
CA ILE A 11 26.48 -23.40 -14.44
C ILE A 11 26.05 -22.03 -13.95
N PHE A 12 26.98 -21.16 -13.52
CA PHE A 12 26.67 -19.80 -13.09
C PHE A 12 26.56 -18.77 -14.22
N GLN A 13 27.24 -18.99 -15.36
CA GLN A 13 27.17 -18.05 -16.49
C GLN A 13 25.95 -18.19 -17.39
N ARG A 14 25.13 -19.26 -17.27
CA ARG A 14 23.92 -19.47 -18.09
C ARG A 14 22.62 -18.93 -17.47
N LYS A 15 22.62 -18.44 -16.25
CA LYS A 15 21.49 -17.66 -15.70
C LYS A 15 21.91 -16.19 -15.68
N GLY A 16 21.52 -15.47 -16.74
CA GLY A 16 21.52 -14.00 -16.70
C GLY A 16 20.97 -13.56 -15.34
N ALA A 17 21.62 -12.59 -14.71
CA ALA A 17 21.17 -12.05 -13.44
C ALA A 17 19.65 -11.81 -13.53
N ILE A 18 18.87 -12.55 -12.76
CA ILE A 18 17.42 -12.34 -12.68
C ILE A 18 17.29 -10.94 -12.11
N SER A 19 17.00 -9.98 -12.98
CA SER A 19 16.67 -8.62 -12.55
C SER A 19 15.39 -8.73 -11.75
N ILE A 20 15.48 -8.65 -10.41
CA ILE A 20 14.31 -8.65 -9.54
C ILE A 20 13.58 -7.34 -9.78
N VAL A 21 12.52 -7.41 -10.60
CA VAL A 21 11.66 -6.25 -10.88
C VAL A 21 11.05 -5.76 -9.58
N ARG A 22 11.33 -4.50 -9.22
CA ARG A 22 10.86 -3.88 -7.98
C ARG A 22 9.34 -3.70 -8.01
N ASN A 23 8.72 -3.78 -6.83
CA ASN A 23 7.29 -3.48 -6.71
C ASN A 23 7.05 -1.97 -6.74
N SER A 24 5.98 -1.55 -7.43
CA SER A 24 5.48 -0.18 -7.35
C SER A 24 4.93 0.12 -5.95
N PHE A 25 5.11 1.38 -5.51
CA PHE A 25 4.52 1.83 -4.26
C PHE A 25 3.45 2.89 -4.55
N ILE A 26 2.20 2.47 -4.39
CA ILE A 26 1.03 3.35 -4.51
C ILE A 26 0.13 3.09 -3.31
N GLN A 27 -0.08 4.12 -2.50
CA GLN A 27 -0.84 4.04 -1.27
C GLN A 27 -2.00 5.03 -1.30
N MET A 28 -3.17 4.61 -0.81
CA MET A 28 -4.33 5.50 -0.64
C MET A 28 -4.59 5.76 0.84
N SER A 29 -4.89 7.00 1.17
CA SER A 29 -5.29 7.44 2.50
C SER A 29 -6.58 8.25 2.48
N LYS A 30 -7.28 8.29 3.63
CA LYS A 30 -8.49 9.06 3.85
C LYS A 30 -8.11 10.40 4.49
N LEU A 31 -8.62 11.51 3.97
CA LEU A 31 -8.35 12.84 4.50
C LEU A 31 -9.55 13.33 5.32
N THR A 32 -9.27 13.78 6.53
CA THR A 32 -10.25 14.35 7.48
C THR A 32 -9.99 15.83 7.74
N ASN A 33 -8.99 16.42 7.12
CA ASN A 33 -8.66 17.83 7.10
C ASN A 33 -8.09 18.17 5.72
N LEU A 34 -8.98 18.32 4.76
CA LEU A 34 -8.64 18.56 3.36
C LEU A 34 -7.87 19.87 3.16
N LYS A 35 -8.37 20.96 3.74
CA LYS A 35 -7.74 22.29 3.63
C LYS A 35 -6.31 22.28 4.20
N GLY A 36 -6.14 21.68 5.38
CA GLY A 36 -4.82 21.58 6.01
C GLY A 36 -3.85 20.74 5.18
N ARG A 37 -4.33 19.63 4.59
CA ARG A 37 -3.50 18.76 3.75
C ARG A 37 -3.11 19.41 2.44
N ILE A 38 -4.04 20.08 1.74
CA ILE A 38 -3.75 20.82 0.51
C ILE A 38 -2.69 21.89 0.77
N ASN A 39 -2.88 22.70 1.81
CA ASN A 39 -1.90 23.72 2.18
C ASN A 39 -0.53 23.15 2.53
N TYR A 40 -0.50 21.94 3.10
CA TYR A 40 0.76 21.29 3.46
C TYR A 40 1.53 20.84 2.22
N ILE A 41 0.89 20.11 1.29
CA ILE A 41 1.57 19.55 0.12
C ILE A 41 1.94 20.60 -0.93
N SER A 42 1.27 21.76 -0.96
CA SER A 42 1.46 22.80 -1.98
C SER A 42 2.23 24.03 -1.47
N SER A 43 2.83 23.98 -0.27
CA SER A 43 3.53 25.12 0.31
C SER A 43 5.05 24.94 0.27
N HIS A 44 5.77 25.74 -0.50
CA HIS A 44 7.24 25.77 -0.47
C HIS A 44 7.83 26.08 0.91
N ALA A 45 7.13 26.86 1.73
CA ALA A 45 7.57 27.14 3.11
C ALA A 45 7.54 25.92 4.02
N ARG A 46 6.74 24.90 3.68
CA ARG A 46 6.58 23.67 4.45
C ARG A 46 7.25 22.46 3.81
N GLN A 47 7.51 22.54 2.51
CA GLN A 47 8.07 21.49 1.68
C GLN A 47 9.31 22.02 0.95
N GLU A 48 10.48 21.78 1.55
CA GLU A 48 11.77 22.23 1.01
C GLU A 48 12.05 21.69 -0.39
N ASN A 49 11.61 20.45 -0.66
CA ASN A 49 11.81 19.76 -1.94
C ASN A 49 10.51 19.64 -2.74
N LEU A 50 9.68 20.68 -2.76
CA LEU A 50 8.52 20.80 -3.64
C LEU A 50 8.96 21.26 -5.01
N TYR A 51 8.67 20.47 -6.06
CA TYR A 51 9.08 20.75 -7.44
C TYR A 51 7.95 21.33 -8.27
N ALA A 52 6.72 20.84 -8.12
CA ALA A 52 5.57 21.29 -8.87
C ALA A 52 4.26 21.11 -8.10
N VAL A 53 3.26 21.92 -8.43
CA VAL A 53 1.86 21.77 -7.97
C VAL A 53 0.95 21.90 -9.19
N TYR A 54 0.01 20.97 -9.35
CA TYR A 54 -0.97 21.02 -10.44
C TYR A 54 -2.38 20.81 -9.90
N GLU A 55 -3.30 21.66 -10.30
CA GLU A 55 -4.70 21.66 -9.88
C GLU A 55 -5.62 21.61 -11.11
N THR A 56 -6.60 20.72 -11.09
CA THR A 56 -7.58 20.59 -12.18
C THR A 56 -8.79 21.50 -12.00
N THR A 57 -8.91 22.13 -10.83
CA THR A 57 -9.98 23.05 -10.45
C THR A 57 -9.45 24.10 -9.45
N ASP A 58 -10.23 25.10 -9.13
CA ASP A 58 -9.84 26.17 -8.22
C ASP A 58 -9.89 25.75 -6.73
N ARG A 59 -9.26 26.56 -5.88
CA ARG A 59 -9.21 26.31 -4.41
C ARG A 59 -10.57 26.42 -3.72
N LYS A 60 -11.52 27.15 -4.31
CA LYS A 60 -12.87 27.31 -3.78
C LYS A 60 -13.62 25.99 -3.82
N PHE A 61 -13.47 25.23 -4.91
CA PHE A 61 -14.03 23.87 -5.04
C PHE A 61 -13.72 23.02 -3.81
N TRP A 62 -12.47 22.95 -3.39
CA TRP A 62 -12.03 22.12 -2.26
C TRP A 62 -12.62 22.57 -0.93
N THR A 63 -12.81 23.89 -0.76
CA THR A 63 -13.44 24.47 0.43
C THR A 63 -14.93 24.11 0.49
N GLU A 64 -15.63 24.23 -0.62
CA GLU A 64 -17.05 23.86 -0.74
C GLU A 64 -17.27 22.36 -0.60
N LEU A 65 -16.39 21.53 -1.19
CA LEU A 65 -16.39 20.09 -1.05
C LEU A 65 -16.25 19.65 0.41
N ALA A 66 -15.29 20.22 1.14
CA ALA A 66 -15.09 19.92 2.55
C ALA A 66 -16.32 20.29 3.37
N LYS A 67 -16.90 21.49 3.13
CA LYS A 67 -18.11 21.95 3.78
C LYS A 67 -19.29 21.01 3.52
N CYS A 68 -19.55 20.65 2.27
CA CYS A 68 -20.61 19.73 1.87
C CYS A 68 -20.45 18.36 2.58
N ASN A 69 -19.25 17.80 2.60
CA ASN A 69 -18.98 16.54 3.28
C ASN A 69 -19.21 16.62 4.79
N GLN A 70 -18.79 17.70 5.44
CA GLN A 70 -19.00 17.93 6.87
C GLN A 70 -20.49 18.08 7.24
N GLU A 71 -21.24 18.79 6.42
CA GLU A 71 -22.70 18.98 6.62
C GLU A 71 -23.46 17.65 6.49
N GLU A 72 -23.16 16.86 5.45
CA GLU A 72 -23.78 15.54 5.29
C GLU A 72 -23.38 14.57 6.41
N PHE A 73 -22.11 14.62 6.83
CA PHE A 73 -21.63 13.78 7.93
C PHE A 73 -22.35 14.09 9.24
N LYS A 74 -22.56 15.38 9.56
CA LYS A 74 -23.36 15.80 10.71
C LYS A 74 -24.79 15.32 10.61
N LYS A 75 -25.43 15.47 9.44
CA LYS A 75 -26.81 15.01 9.20
C LYS A 75 -26.96 13.50 9.35
N SER A 76 -25.92 12.72 9.04
CA SER A 76 -25.96 11.25 9.11
C SER A 76 -25.97 10.70 10.54
N GLY A 77 -25.56 11.51 11.54
CA GLY A 77 -25.43 11.07 12.93
C GLY A 77 -24.34 10.00 13.14
N THR A 78 -23.47 9.77 12.14
CA THR A 78 -22.41 8.76 12.22
C THR A 78 -21.30 9.24 13.16
N GLU A 79 -20.86 8.37 14.05
CA GLU A 79 -19.72 8.65 14.93
C GLU A 79 -18.38 8.60 14.15
N GLY A 80 -17.38 9.35 14.65
CA GLY A 80 -16.02 9.33 14.12
C GLY A 80 -15.64 10.62 13.39
N LYS A 81 -14.77 10.51 12.39
CA LYS A 81 -14.26 11.66 11.62
C LYS A 81 -14.81 11.65 10.20
N CYS A 82 -15.27 12.80 9.74
CA CYS A 82 -15.71 12.99 8.36
C CYS A 82 -14.53 12.76 7.40
N ILE A 83 -14.75 11.97 6.37
CA ILE A 83 -13.80 11.84 5.24
C ILE A 83 -14.16 12.90 4.22
N GLU A 84 -13.29 13.88 4.02
CA GLU A 84 -13.50 15.01 3.13
C GLU A 84 -13.02 14.75 1.71
N ALA A 85 -11.92 13.99 1.55
CA ALA A 85 -11.35 13.56 0.28
C ALA A 85 -10.44 12.35 0.49
N ARG A 86 -9.81 11.87 -0.59
CA ARG A 86 -8.76 10.85 -0.55
C ARG A 86 -7.48 11.35 -1.16
N GLU A 87 -6.38 10.71 -0.78
CA GLU A 87 -5.04 11.00 -1.28
C GLU A 87 -4.37 9.71 -1.73
N LEU A 88 -3.77 9.76 -2.91
CA LEU A 88 -2.80 8.78 -3.38
C LEU A 88 -1.39 9.31 -3.17
N ILE A 89 -0.50 8.46 -2.71
CA ILE A 89 0.95 8.68 -2.72
C ILE A 89 1.51 7.72 -3.75
N ILE A 90 2.15 8.23 -4.79
CA ILE A 90 2.68 7.48 -5.92
C ILE A 90 4.19 7.69 -5.93
N ALA A 91 4.96 6.67 -5.54
CA ALA A 91 6.42 6.72 -5.63
C ALA A 91 6.87 6.53 -7.09
N LEU A 92 7.80 7.34 -7.50
CA LEU A 92 8.39 7.33 -8.84
C LEU A 92 9.80 6.75 -8.79
N PRO A 93 10.28 6.09 -9.87
CA PRO A 93 11.69 5.80 -10.06
C PRO A 93 12.54 7.07 -9.97
N GLU A 94 13.77 6.95 -9.45
CA GLU A 94 14.63 8.11 -9.26
C GLU A 94 15.02 8.78 -10.60
N SER A 95 15.08 8.03 -11.70
CA SER A 95 15.30 8.59 -13.05
C SER A 95 14.23 9.58 -13.52
N PHE A 96 13.07 9.60 -12.85
CA PHE A 96 12.00 10.54 -13.17
C PHE A 96 12.34 11.98 -12.78
N VAL A 97 13.40 12.23 -12.00
CA VAL A 97 13.93 13.57 -11.72
C VAL A 97 14.45 14.27 -12.98
N ASP A 98 14.77 13.52 -14.04
CA ASP A 98 15.23 14.05 -15.33
C ASP A 98 14.09 14.61 -16.19
N TYR A 99 12.84 14.35 -15.81
CA TYR A 99 11.68 14.93 -16.50
C TYR A 99 11.36 16.31 -15.98
N GLU A 100 10.81 17.14 -16.85
CA GLU A 100 10.32 18.47 -16.48
C GLU A 100 9.15 18.30 -15.47
N PRO A 101 9.26 18.88 -14.24
CA PRO A 101 8.35 18.57 -13.13
C PRO A 101 6.88 18.91 -13.39
N ASP A 102 6.59 20.06 -14.00
CA ASP A 102 5.21 20.49 -14.25
C ASP A 102 4.51 19.60 -15.28
N ARG A 103 5.24 19.21 -16.34
CA ARG A 103 4.72 18.30 -17.37
C ARG A 103 4.49 16.91 -16.83
N LEU A 104 5.44 16.41 -16.04
CA LEU A 104 5.32 15.11 -15.38
C LEU A 104 4.12 15.09 -14.46
N LEU A 105 3.99 16.08 -13.58
CA LEU A 105 2.89 16.14 -12.62
C LEU A 105 1.53 16.30 -13.32
N LYS A 106 1.46 17.14 -14.34
CA LYS A 106 0.25 17.29 -15.17
C LYS A 106 -0.16 15.96 -15.80
N LEU A 107 0.78 15.23 -16.43
CA LEU A 107 0.50 13.93 -17.03
C LEU A 107 -0.13 12.96 -16.03
N PHE A 108 0.46 12.81 -14.85
CA PHE A 108 -0.04 11.88 -13.83
C PHE A 108 -1.39 12.31 -13.24
N THR A 109 -1.61 13.62 -13.10
CA THR A 109 -2.87 14.15 -12.57
C THR A 109 -4.01 14.03 -13.58
N GLU A 110 -3.76 14.41 -14.83
CA GLU A 110 -4.74 14.29 -15.91
C GLU A 110 -5.08 12.84 -16.21
N HIS A 111 -4.12 11.92 -16.11
CA HIS A 111 -4.40 10.48 -16.21
C HIS A 111 -5.47 10.04 -15.21
N PHE A 112 -5.40 10.49 -13.95
CA PHE A 112 -6.43 10.17 -12.95
C PHE A 112 -7.78 10.82 -13.30
N LYS A 113 -7.76 12.12 -13.64
CA LYS A 113 -8.98 12.86 -13.99
C LYS A 113 -9.71 12.23 -15.17
N GLN A 114 -8.97 11.84 -16.22
CA GLN A 114 -9.54 11.20 -17.41
C GLN A 114 -10.18 9.84 -17.10
N ASN A 115 -9.53 9.02 -16.28
CA ASN A 115 -10.04 7.69 -15.93
C ASN A 115 -11.24 7.72 -14.98
N TYR A 116 -11.29 8.70 -14.07
CA TYR A 116 -12.29 8.69 -13.00
C TYR A 116 -13.26 9.88 -13.04
N GLY A 117 -12.97 10.90 -13.80
CA GLY A 117 -13.85 12.05 -14.02
C GLY A 117 -14.09 12.90 -12.77
N VAL A 118 -13.11 13.00 -11.88
CA VAL A 118 -13.18 13.78 -10.63
C VAL A 118 -12.06 14.79 -10.57
N GLU A 119 -12.27 15.88 -9.82
CA GLU A 119 -11.28 16.93 -9.66
C GLU A 119 -10.12 16.49 -8.75
N CYS A 120 -8.91 16.92 -9.12
CA CYS A 120 -7.66 16.58 -8.48
C CYS A 120 -6.81 17.79 -8.17
N ILE A 121 -6.02 17.68 -7.12
CA ILE A 121 -4.85 18.52 -6.86
C ILE A 121 -3.67 17.63 -6.54
N ALA A 122 -2.55 17.88 -7.15
CA ALA A 122 -1.35 17.10 -6.95
C ALA A 122 -0.12 17.98 -6.68
N ALA A 123 0.86 17.39 -6.00
CA ALA A 123 2.14 18.00 -5.71
C ALA A 123 3.26 16.97 -5.86
N LEU A 124 4.37 17.37 -6.45
CA LEU A 124 5.54 16.54 -6.73
C LEU A 124 6.67 16.90 -5.78
N HIS A 125 7.15 15.92 -5.05
CA HIS A 125 8.10 16.11 -3.96
C HIS A 125 9.28 15.16 -4.01
N HIS A 126 10.40 15.58 -3.39
CA HIS A 126 11.33 14.65 -2.75
C HIS A 126 11.17 14.68 -1.23
N ASN A 127 11.53 13.58 -0.56
CA ASN A 127 11.76 13.63 0.88
C ASN A 127 13.05 14.44 1.18
N LYS A 128 13.27 14.83 2.44
CA LYS A 128 14.46 15.62 2.85
C LYS A 128 15.80 15.01 2.43
N ARG A 129 15.88 13.68 2.40
CA ARG A 129 17.11 12.95 2.02
C ARG A 129 17.27 12.76 0.52
N LYS A 130 16.32 13.23 -0.29
CA LYS A 130 16.25 13.02 -1.74
C LYS A 130 16.38 11.54 -2.15
N THR A 131 15.77 10.64 -1.39
CA THR A 131 15.75 9.20 -1.64
C THR A 131 14.36 8.66 -2.03
N ASN A 132 13.37 9.52 -2.12
CA ASN A 132 12.01 9.14 -2.45
C ASN A 132 11.31 10.26 -3.21
N TYR A 133 11.33 10.13 -4.54
CA TYR A 133 10.61 11.01 -5.45
C TYR A 133 9.17 10.53 -5.59
N HIS A 134 8.18 11.37 -5.33
CA HIS A 134 6.80 10.93 -5.25
C HIS A 134 5.79 12.03 -5.50
N ILE A 135 4.61 11.62 -5.92
CA ILE A 135 3.46 12.49 -6.13
C ILE A 135 2.47 12.28 -4.98
N HIS A 136 2.01 13.39 -4.40
CA HIS A 136 0.78 13.46 -3.62
C HIS A 136 -0.35 13.88 -4.56
N LEU A 137 -1.36 13.01 -4.75
CA LEU A 137 -2.53 13.31 -5.58
C LEU A 137 -3.78 13.21 -4.70
N ILE A 138 -4.39 14.35 -4.41
CA ILE A 138 -5.67 14.44 -3.69
C ILE A 138 -6.79 14.49 -4.70
N PHE A 139 -7.84 13.71 -4.48
CA PHE A 139 -9.00 13.66 -5.38
C PHE A 139 -10.32 13.69 -4.61
N SER A 140 -11.35 14.23 -5.26
CA SER A 140 -12.72 14.26 -4.75
C SER A 140 -13.41 12.91 -4.91
N GLU A 141 -14.24 12.53 -3.94
CA GLU A 141 -15.18 11.40 -4.09
C GLU A 141 -16.50 11.83 -4.76
N ARG A 142 -16.63 13.12 -5.17
CA ARG A 142 -17.82 13.73 -5.74
C ARG A 142 -17.48 14.52 -6.97
N LYS A 143 -18.45 14.69 -7.84
CA LYS A 143 -18.39 15.62 -8.98
C LYS A 143 -19.18 16.87 -8.66
N LEU A 144 -18.76 18.01 -9.21
CA LEU A 144 -19.58 19.20 -9.24
C LEU A 144 -20.76 18.94 -10.20
N LEU A 145 -21.93 19.37 -9.83
CA LEU A 145 -23.11 19.33 -10.70
C LEU A 145 -23.07 20.55 -11.63
N ASP A 146 -23.49 20.37 -12.87
CA ASP A 146 -23.59 21.45 -13.86
C ASP A 146 -24.60 22.50 -13.37
N GLU A 147 -25.72 22.05 -12.80
CA GLU A 147 -26.71 22.87 -12.13
C GLU A 147 -26.96 22.37 -10.71
N PRO A 148 -27.02 23.28 -9.72
CA PRO A 148 -27.36 22.89 -8.36
C PRO A 148 -28.75 22.28 -8.27
N VAL A 149 -28.86 21.16 -7.55
CA VAL A 149 -30.16 20.54 -7.24
C VAL A 149 -30.73 21.17 -6.00
N GLU A 150 -31.85 21.87 -6.16
CA GLU A 150 -32.56 22.52 -5.06
C GLU A 150 -33.74 21.69 -4.60
N LYS A 151 -33.88 21.52 -3.27
CA LYS A 151 -35.02 20.92 -2.66
C LYS A 151 -35.93 22.01 -2.11
N ILE A 152 -37.19 22.03 -2.62
CA ILE A 152 -38.23 23.00 -2.25
C ILE A 152 -39.13 22.38 -1.19
N ALA A 153 -39.43 23.13 -0.14
CA ALA A 153 -40.33 22.72 0.91
C ALA A 153 -41.76 22.57 0.39
N THR A 154 -42.30 21.34 0.38
CA THR A 154 -43.67 21.03 -0.01
C THR A 154 -44.69 21.41 1.05
N ARG A 155 -44.25 21.70 2.29
CA ARG A 155 -44.99 22.17 3.46
C ARG A 155 -44.08 23.01 4.31
N ASN A 156 -44.64 23.73 5.30
CA ASN A 156 -43.80 24.41 6.29
C ASN A 156 -42.96 23.41 7.05
N MET A 157 -41.64 23.66 7.15
CA MET A 157 -40.69 22.84 7.87
C MET A 157 -40.17 23.57 9.10
N PHE A 158 -40.03 22.85 10.21
CA PHE A 158 -39.64 23.41 11.49
C PHE A 158 -38.34 22.79 11.97
N TYR A 159 -37.44 23.62 12.46
CA TYR A 159 -36.11 23.17 12.95
C TYR A 159 -35.87 23.75 14.34
N ASP A 160 -35.39 22.91 15.25
CA ASP A 160 -34.99 23.32 16.59
C ASP A 160 -33.69 24.11 16.60
N GLU A 161 -33.25 24.55 17.79
CA GLU A 161 -32.03 25.31 18.01
C GLU A 161 -30.77 24.55 17.59
N ASN A 162 -30.83 23.23 17.48
CA ASN A 162 -29.73 22.37 17.02
C ASN A 162 -29.77 22.12 15.50
N GLY A 163 -30.73 22.70 14.78
CA GLY A 163 -30.97 22.49 13.36
C GLY A 163 -31.61 21.14 13.04
N LYS A 164 -32.18 20.43 14.01
CA LYS A 164 -32.89 19.17 13.82
C LYS A 164 -34.33 19.47 13.39
N HIS A 165 -34.78 18.78 12.34
CA HIS A 165 -36.16 18.86 11.86
C HIS A 165 -37.11 18.29 12.92
N VAL A 166 -38.13 19.06 13.27
CA VAL A 166 -39.22 18.67 14.19
C VAL A 166 -40.56 18.66 13.46
N ARG A 167 -41.53 17.92 14.00
CA ARG A 167 -42.81 17.67 13.32
C ARG A 167 -43.76 18.83 13.33
N THR A 168 -43.81 19.56 14.43
CA THR A 168 -44.84 20.58 14.65
C THR A 168 -44.25 21.92 15.03
N LYS A 169 -44.94 23.01 14.68
CA LYS A 169 -44.57 24.37 15.07
C LYS A 169 -44.47 24.55 16.58
N LYS A 170 -45.33 23.82 17.36
CA LYS A 170 -45.35 23.91 18.83
C LYS A 170 -44.00 23.52 19.46
N GLU A 171 -43.27 22.64 18.88
CA GLU A 171 -41.98 22.15 19.38
C GLU A 171 -40.84 23.20 19.33
N ILE A 172 -41.04 24.28 18.57
CA ILE A 172 -40.08 25.37 18.41
C ILE A 172 -40.54 26.69 19.01
N LEU A 173 -41.73 26.71 19.67
CA LEU A 173 -42.24 27.88 20.36
C LEU A 173 -41.91 27.82 21.86
N ASP A 174 -41.83 28.99 22.48
CA ASP A 174 -41.75 29.14 23.93
C ASP A 174 -43.14 29.11 24.57
N GLN A 175 -43.20 29.32 25.88
CA GLN A 175 -44.45 29.32 26.64
C GLN A 175 -45.40 30.47 26.27
N VAL A 176 -44.88 31.52 25.64
CA VAL A 176 -45.64 32.72 25.22
C VAL A 176 -46.04 32.60 23.73
N GLY A 177 -45.68 31.50 23.07
CA GLY A 177 -46.00 31.27 21.66
C GLY A 177 -45.07 31.96 20.67
N GLN A 178 -43.90 32.45 21.11
CA GLN A 178 -42.88 33.05 20.26
C GLN A 178 -41.85 31.98 19.82
N LEU A 179 -41.20 32.23 18.68
CA LEU A 179 -40.18 31.34 18.18
C LEU A 179 -38.94 31.37 19.11
N ARG A 180 -38.53 30.20 19.62
CA ARG A 180 -37.33 30.11 20.46
C ARG A 180 -36.07 30.52 19.67
N CYS A 181 -35.15 31.15 20.38
CA CYS A 181 -33.87 31.57 19.80
C CYS A 181 -33.14 30.38 19.16
N GLY A 182 -32.62 30.56 17.93
CA GLY A 182 -31.95 29.51 17.17
C GLY A 182 -32.86 28.56 16.39
N CYS A 183 -34.16 28.53 16.66
CA CYS A 183 -35.14 27.78 15.88
C CYS A 183 -35.43 28.45 14.52
N LYS A 184 -35.76 27.63 13.51
CA LYS A 184 -36.02 28.13 12.14
C LYS A 184 -37.30 27.54 11.58
N ILE A 185 -38.04 28.36 10.84
CA ILE A 185 -39.18 27.94 10.01
C ILE A 185 -38.78 28.16 8.55
N ILE A 186 -39.00 27.16 7.73
CA ILE A 186 -38.86 27.24 6.27
C ILE A 186 -40.27 27.11 5.69
N PRO A 187 -40.84 28.19 5.10
CA PRO A 187 -42.15 28.17 4.49
C PRO A 187 -42.25 27.20 3.31
N LYS A 188 -43.46 26.73 3.04
CA LYS A 188 -43.79 26.03 1.82
C LYS A 188 -43.38 26.87 0.58
N GLY A 189 -42.70 26.27 -0.37
CA GLY A 189 -42.20 26.92 -1.59
C GLY A 189 -40.79 27.48 -1.49
N GLU A 190 -40.20 27.54 -0.29
CA GLU A 190 -38.82 27.97 -0.15
C GLU A 190 -37.82 26.81 -0.32
N VAL A 191 -36.61 27.15 -0.83
CA VAL A 191 -35.50 26.23 -0.93
C VAL A 191 -34.93 25.96 0.46
N TYR A 192 -34.92 24.69 0.87
CA TYR A 192 -34.35 24.30 2.16
C TYR A 192 -33.02 23.58 2.09
N GLU A 193 -32.69 23.05 0.92
CA GLU A 193 -31.41 22.37 0.67
C GLU A 193 -30.98 22.64 -0.78
N ARG A 194 -29.69 22.95 -0.95
CA ARG A 194 -29.10 23.16 -2.27
C ARG A 194 -27.84 22.31 -2.37
N ASN A 195 -27.89 21.32 -3.23
CA ASN A 195 -26.77 20.40 -3.45
C ASN A 195 -26.03 20.83 -4.73
N VAL A 196 -24.78 21.18 -4.58
CA VAL A 196 -23.88 21.54 -5.70
C VAL A 196 -22.98 20.37 -6.10
N PHE A 197 -22.97 19.29 -5.32
CA PHE A 197 -22.16 18.09 -5.59
C PHE A 197 -23.04 16.85 -5.72
N THR A 198 -22.55 15.88 -6.48
CA THR A 198 -23.14 14.54 -6.50
C THR A 198 -22.99 13.87 -5.12
N ILE A 199 -23.68 12.75 -4.90
CA ILE A 199 -23.38 11.84 -3.78
C ILE A 199 -21.97 11.28 -3.93
N LYS A 200 -21.35 10.83 -2.83
CA LYS A 200 -20.05 10.17 -2.86
C LYS A 200 -20.10 8.90 -3.70
N ASP A 201 -19.20 8.79 -4.65
CA ASP A 201 -19.06 7.59 -5.47
C ASP A 201 -18.50 6.44 -4.62
N SER A 202 -19.30 5.39 -4.49
CA SER A 202 -18.95 4.20 -3.69
C SER A 202 -17.76 3.42 -4.26
N ARG A 203 -17.46 3.56 -5.54
CA ARG A 203 -16.31 2.95 -6.23
C ARG A 203 -15.00 3.24 -5.48
N PHE A 204 -14.80 4.48 -5.02
CA PHE A 204 -13.59 4.89 -4.31
C PHE A 204 -13.40 4.24 -2.92
N LYS A 205 -14.38 3.49 -2.44
CA LYS A 205 -14.28 2.74 -1.17
C LYS A 205 -13.87 1.29 -1.37
N SER A 206 -13.89 0.79 -2.60
CA SER A 206 -13.64 -0.63 -2.92
C SER A 206 -12.14 -0.93 -2.98
N ASP A 207 -11.78 -2.18 -2.62
CA ASP A 207 -10.40 -2.68 -2.80
C ASP A 207 -10.07 -2.87 -4.28
N VAL A 208 -11.08 -3.13 -5.12
CA VAL A 208 -10.95 -3.26 -6.58
C VAL A 208 -10.43 -1.96 -7.17
N PHE A 209 -11.00 -0.82 -6.78
CA PHE A 209 -10.53 0.50 -7.22
C PHE A 209 -9.04 0.72 -6.92
N LEU A 210 -8.61 0.39 -5.69
CA LEU A 210 -7.20 0.56 -5.33
C LEU A 210 -6.28 -0.34 -6.15
N ASP A 211 -6.69 -1.57 -6.43
CA ASP A 211 -5.90 -2.50 -7.25
C ASP A 211 -5.86 -2.06 -8.73
N GLU A 212 -6.95 -1.50 -9.27
CA GLU A 212 -6.99 -0.87 -10.59
C GLU A 212 -6.05 0.34 -10.69
N VAL A 213 -6.12 1.25 -9.72
CA VAL A 213 -5.25 2.43 -9.63
C VAL A 213 -3.78 2.02 -9.60
N LYS A 214 -3.42 0.99 -8.81
CA LYS A 214 -2.05 0.49 -8.75
C LYS A 214 -1.56 -0.02 -10.11
N ARG A 215 -2.38 -0.79 -10.82
CA ARG A 215 -2.03 -1.28 -12.16
C ARG A 215 -1.87 -0.12 -13.13
N SER A 216 -2.88 0.74 -13.22
CA SER A 216 -2.91 1.88 -14.13
C SER A 216 -1.69 2.80 -13.98
N TYR A 217 -1.32 3.15 -12.75
CA TYR A 217 -0.13 3.98 -12.51
C TYR A 217 1.19 3.23 -12.68
N THR A 218 1.24 1.92 -12.36
CA THR A 218 2.43 1.12 -12.62
C THR A 218 2.69 1.02 -14.13
N ASP A 219 1.64 0.82 -14.92
CA ASP A 219 1.73 0.78 -16.37
C ASP A 219 2.15 2.15 -16.93
N LEU A 220 1.56 3.25 -16.42
CA LEU A 220 1.94 4.60 -16.80
C LEU A 220 3.43 4.87 -16.50
N ILE A 221 3.90 4.52 -15.31
CA ILE A 221 5.33 4.65 -14.94
C ILE A 221 6.19 3.86 -15.94
N ASN A 222 5.82 2.61 -16.22
CA ASN A 222 6.61 1.72 -17.08
C ASN A 222 6.69 2.19 -18.55
N ILE A 223 5.72 2.97 -19.02
CA ILE A 223 5.77 3.60 -20.36
C ILE A 223 6.90 4.65 -20.43
N TYR A 224 7.15 5.37 -19.33
CA TYR A 224 8.12 6.47 -19.29
C TYR A 224 9.47 6.08 -18.67
N VAL A 225 9.64 4.86 -18.17
CA VAL A 225 10.92 4.34 -17.71
C VAL A 225 11.84 4.12 -18.91
N ARG A 226 13.08 4.64 -18.85
CA ARG A 226 14.06 4.53 -19.92
C ARG A 226 14.91 3.26 -19.84
N ASP A 227 15.22 2.79 -18.63
CA ASP A 227 15.97 1.54 -18.39
C ASP A 227 15.00 0.45 -17.92
N ASP A 228 14.94 -0.67 -18.64
CA ASP A 228 14.09 -1.81 -18.27
C ASP A 228 14.34 -2.34 -16.86
N LYS A 229 15.53 -2.09 -16.29
CA LYS A 229 15.85 -2.46 -14.89
C LYS A 229 15.07 -1.64 -13.86
N GLU A 230 14.58 -0.47 -14.24
CA GLU A 230 13.76 0.38 -13.38
C GLU A 230 12.26 0.11 -13.52
N LYS A 231 11.84 -0.74 -14.45
CA LYS A 231 10.45 -1.15 -14.57
C LYS A 231 9.93 -1.70 -13.25
N LEU A 232 8.68 -1.42 -12.98
CA LEU A 232 7.99 -1.78 -11.74
C LEU A 232 6.91 -2.81 -12.04
N LYS A 233 6.57 -3.60 -11.03
CA LYS A 233 5.39 -4.49 -11.06
C LYS A 233 4.47 -4.20 -9.89
N VAL A 234 3.19 -4.44 -10.07
CA VAL A 234 2.25 -4.43 -8.95
C VAL A 234 2.52 -5.64 -8.06
N PHE A 235 2.52 -5.43 -6.74
CA PHE A 235 2.67 -6.55 -5.82
C PHE A 235 1.52 -7.54 -5.99
N ASP A 236 1.85 -8.75 -6.39
CA ASP A 236 0.88 -9.83 -6.50
C ASP A 236 0.60 -10.44 -5.11
N LYS A 237 -0.60 -10.24 -4.61
CA LYS A 237 -1.06 -10.82 -3.33
C LYS A 237 -1.16 -12.35 -3.39
N ASN A 238 -1.40 -12.88 -4.58
CA ASN A 238 -1.54 -14.33 -4.82
C ASN A 238 -0.21 -14.99 -5.22
N GLY A 239 0.81 -14.20 -5.56
CA GLY A 239 2.15 -14.66 -5.88
C GLY A 239 2.89 -15.28 -4.69
N VAL A 240 4.10 -15.73 -4.89
CA VAL A 240 4.91 -16.46 -3.89
C VAL A 240 5.25 -15.66 -2.65
N TYR A 241 5.39 -14.34 -2.75
CA TYR A 241 5.77 -13.48 -1.64
C TYR A 241 4.61 -13.18 -0.68
N LEU A 242 4.94 -12.88 0.57
CA LEU A 242 4.00 -12.40 1.58
C LEU A 242 4.13 -10.87 1.75
N PRO A 243 2.99 -10.13 1.76
CA PRO A 243 3.01 -8.68 1.92
C PRO A 243 3.40 -8.30 3.35
N MET A 244 4.24 -7.27 3.50
CA MET A 244 4.54 -6.66 4.80
C MET A 244 3.37 -5.79 5.26
N LYS A 245 3.14 -5.75 6.58
CA LYS A 245 2.12 -4.86 7.17
C LYS A 245 2.76 -3.58 7.67
N LYS A 246 2.18 -2.43 7.32
CA LYS A 246 2.59 -1.13 7.84
C LYS A 246 2.28 -1.05 9.33
N ILE A 247 3.24 -0.57 10.11
CA ILE A 247 3.07 -0.28 11.54
C ILE A 247 2.63 1.18 11.65
N GLY A 248 1.38 1.41 12.08
CA GLY A 248 0.87 2.76 12.31
C GLY A 248 1.50 3.40 13.55
N LYS A 249 1.67 4.72 13.53
CA LYS A 249 2.11 5.49 14.71
C LYS A 249 1.09 5.27 15.85
N ASN A 250 1.58 4.93 17.03
CA ASN A 250 0.74 4.64 18.21
C ASN A 250 -0.23 3.45 18.05
N ASN A 251 0.10 2.48 17.20
CA ASN A 251 -0.70 1.27 17.08
C ASN A 251 -0.46 0.37 18.31
N PRO A 252 -1.48 0.03 19.09
CA PRO A 252 -1.32 -0.83 20.28
C PRO A 252 -0.83 -2.23 19.96
N LYS A 253 -0.94 -2.67 18.69
CA LYS A 253 -0.46 -3.97 18.19
C LYS A 253 0.85 -3.85 17.41
N ALA A 254 1.61 -2.75 17.58
CA ALA A 254 2.84 -2.51 16.81
C ALA A 254 3.84 -3.66 16.94
N GLU A 255 4.11 -4.11 18.16
CA GLU A 255 5.03 -5.22 18.45
C GLU A 255 4.61 -6.54 17.78
N GLN A 256 3.32 -6.88 17.85
CA GLN A 256 2.79 -8.06 17.18
C GLN A 256 2.90 -7.98 15.65
N ILE A 257 2.68 -6.78 15.08
CA ILE A 257 2.83 -6.56 13.64
C ILE A 257 4.31 -6.67 13.25
N GLU A 258 5.22 -6.15 14.05
CA GLU A 258 6.66 -6.24 13.83
C GLU A 258 7.14 -7.69 13.82
N GLU A 259 6.76 -8.48 14.83
CA GLU A 259 7.09 -9.90 14.90
C GLU A 259 6.53 -10.67 13.70
N ASN A 260 5.28 -10.42 13.32
CA ASN A 260 4.70 -11.01 12.12
C ASN A 260 5.42 -10.58 10.84
N ASN A 261 5.95 -9.36 10.79
CA ASN A 261 6.74 -8.91 9.65
C ASN A 261 8.09 -9.60 9.58
N ARG A 262 8.75 -9.87 10.70
CA ARG A 262 9.99 -10.67 10.72
C ARG A 262 9.77 -12.06 10.10
N VAL A 263 8.69 -12.73 10.50
CA VAL A 263 8.36 -14.05 9.93
C VAL A 263 8.05 -13.99 8.43
N ARG A 264 7.38 -12.93 7.97
CA ARG A 264 7.17 -12.67 6.53
C ARG A 264 8.48 -12.43 5.79
N THR A 265 9.40 -11.69 6.40
CA THR A 265 10.73 -11.47 5.83
C THR A 265 11.49 -12.78 5.66
N MET A 266 11.47 -13.65 6.67
CA MET A 266 12.09 -14.98 6.58
C MET A 266 11.51 -15.81 5.44
N TRP A 267 10.18 -15.86 5.31
CA TRP A 267 9.54 -16.51 4.16
C TRP A 267 10.01 -15.93 2.83
N ASN A 268 9.96 -14.61 2.66
CA ASN A 268 10.34 -13.95 1.41
C ASN A 268 11.81 -14.22 1.05
N GLN A 269 12.72 -14.20 2.03
CA GLN A 269 14.13 -14.56 1.81
C GLN A 269 14.30 -16.02 1.43
N THR A 270 13.51 -16.94 1.99
CA THR A 270 13.55 -18.35 1.60
C THR A 270 13.01 -18.55 0.19
N VAL A 271 11.97 -17.80 -0.20
CA VAL A 271 11.49 -17.77 -1.59
C VAL A 271 12.59 -17.30 -2.54
N ASP A 272 13.30 -16.21 -2.21
CA ASP A 272 14.43 -15.73 -3.04
C ASP A 272 15.47 -16.82 -3.22
N ARG A 273 15.86 -17.53 -2.15
CA ARG A 273 16.80 -18.65 -2.22
C ARG A 273 16.27 -19.80 -3.07
N ALA A 274 14.99 -20.14 -2.93
CA ALA A 274 14.36 -21.21 -3.70
C ALA A 274 14.38 -20.90 -5.21
N LEU A 275 13.99 -19.69 -5.59
CA LEU A 275 13.99 -19.23 -6.98
C LEU A 275 15.42 -19.25 -7.57
N VAL A 276 16.40 -18.72 -6.85
CA VAL A 276 17.81 -18.74 -7.25
C VAL A 276 18.34 -20.18 -7.38
N SER A 277 17.89 -21.10 -6.51
CA SER A 277 18.25 -22.52 -6.55
C SER A 277 17.57 -23.30 -7.68
N GLY A 278 16.63 -22.66 -8.42
CA GLY A 278 15.92 -23.28 -9.54
C GLY A 278 14.67 -24.05 -9.16
N VAL A 279 14.12 -23.84 -7.96
CA VAL A 279 12.78 -24.35 -7.61
C VAL A 279 11.73 -23.58 -8.45
N PRO A 280 10.83 -24.26 -9.18
CA PRO A 280 9.78 -23.63 -9.95
C PRO A 280 8.84 -22.81 -9.08
N GLU A 281 8.38 -21.67 -9.59
CA GLU A 281 7.47 -20.77 -8.84
C GLU A 281 6.16 -21.46 -8.47
N GLU A 282 5.66 -22.36 -9.32
CA GLU A 282 4.45 -23.15 -9.07
C GLU A 282 4.57 -24.03 -7.83
N GLN A 283 5.73 -24.65 -7.62
CA GLN A 283 5.97 -25.47 -6.43
C GLN A 283 6.03 -24.62 -5.15
N ILE A 284 6.58 -23.41 -5.24
CA ILE A 284 6.60 -22.48 -4.11
C ILE A 284 5.18 -22.01 -3.78
N LEU A 285 4.36 -21.75 -4.81
CA LEU A 285 2.94 -21.42 -4.64
C LEU A 285 2.15 -22.57 -4.01
N GLU A 286 2.40 -23.79 -4.42
CA GLU A 286 1.78 -24.98 -3.84
C GLU A 286 2.09 -25.10 -2.35
N VAL A 287 3.35 -24.94 -1.94
CA VAL A 287 3.75 -24.91 -0.53
C VAL A 287 3.04 -23.78 0.22
N LYS A 288 2.98 -22.58 -0.37
CA LYS A 288 2.27 -21.44 0.25
C LYS A 288 0.79 -21.73 0.43
N GLN A 289 0.16 -22.34 -0.54
CA GLN A 289 -1.29 -22.64 -0.49
C GLN A 289 -1.61 -23.77 0.48
N SER A 290 -0.84 -24.87 0.48
CA SER A 290 -1.06 -26.02 1.37
C SER A 290 -0.78 -25.65 2.81
N GLU A 291 0.42 -25.14 3.11
CA GLU A 291 0.86 -24.95 4.49
C GLU A 291 0.26 -23.70 5.14
N ILE A 292 0.09 -22.61 4.39
CA ILE A 292 -0.43 -21.35 4.94
C ILE A 292 -1.92 -21.21 4.68
N GLY A 293 -2.36 -21.43 3.44
CA GLY A 293 -3.73 -21.18 3.02
C GLY A 293 -4.74 -22.19 3.55
N GLN A 294 -4.54 -23.47 3.26
CA GLN A 294 -5.49 -24.53 3.65
C GLN A 294 -5.47 -24.77 5.15
N THR A 295 -4.29 -24.86 5.75
CA THR A 295 -4.14 -25.08 7.18
C THR A 295 -4.68 -23.91 7.99
N ALA A 296 -4.49 -22.66 7.53
CA ALA A 296 -5.10 -21.49 8.15
C ALA A 296 -6.63 -21.54 8.10
N LYS A 297 -7.23 -21.89 6.94
CA LYS A 297 -8.68 -22.03 6.80
C LYS A 297 -9.25 -23.09 7.73
N ALA A 298 -8.65 -24.27 7.77
CA ALA A 298 -9.08 -25.37 8.62
C ALA A 298 -8.99 -25.00 10.12
N SER A 299 -7.91 -24.33 10.54
CA SER A 299 -7.74 -23.90 11.93
C SER A 299 -8.72 -22.80 12.33
N ILE A 300 -8.99 -21.82 11.44
CA ILE A 300 -9.99 -20.77 11.70
C ILE A 300 -11.39 -21.37 11.86
N GLN A 301 -11.74 -22.33 11.02
CA GLN A 301 -13.03 -23.02 11.11
C GLN A 301 -13.19 -23.80 12.42
N LYS A 302 -12.11 -24.45 12.89
CA LYS A 302 -12.15 -25.30 14.09
C LYS A 302 -12.07 -24.50 15.40
N SER A 303 -11.26 -23.45 15.46
CA SER A 303 -10.86 -22.82 16.74
C SER A 303 -10.94 -21.29 16.73
N GLY A 304 -11.45 -20.69 15.65
CA GLY A 304 -11.45 -19.24 15.48
C GLY A 304 -10.05 -18.68 15.16
N ARG A 305 -9.92 -17.36 15.15
CA ARG A 305 -8.66 -16.67 14.82
C ARG A 305 -7.67 -16.74 15.98
N ASN A 306 -6.55 -17.42 15.78
CA ASN A 306 -5.45 -17.46 16.73
C ASN A 306 -4.22 -16.72 16.15
N PRO A 307 -3.77 -15.61 16.76
CA PRO A 307 -2.60 -14.85 16.29
C PRO A 307 -1.29 -15.65 16.32
N ALA A 308 -1.12 -16.58 17.27
CA ALA A 308 0.08 -17.42 17.37
C ALA A 308 0.20 -18.41 16.22
N LEU A 309 -0.92 -18.82 15.63
CA LEU A 309 -0.97 -19.75 14.50
C LEU A 309 -0.20 -19.20 13.28
N PHE A 310 -0.23 -17.89 13.05
CA PHE A 310 0.43 -17.29 11.89
C PHE A 310 1.93 -17.58 11.83
N LYS A 311 2.63 -17.45 12.96
CA LYS A 311 4.06 -17.73 13.05
C LYS A 311 4.34 -19.21 12.78
N SER A 312 3.59 -20.11 13.41
CA SER A 312 3.72 -21.55 13.23
C SER A 312 3.54 -21.96 11.77
N LEU A 313 2.47 -21.51 11.12
CA LEU A 313 2.19 -21.84 9.71
C LEU A 313 3.30 -21.40 8.77
N ILE A 314 3.83 -20.19 8.94
CA ILE A 314 4.90 -19.71 8.08
C ILE A 314 6.20 -20.48 8.35
N MET A 315 6.51 -20.82 9.58
CA MET A 315 7.70 -21.62 9.90
C MET A 315 7.62 -23.03 9.28
N THR A 316 6.44 -23.66 9.31
CA THR A 316 6.21 -24.94 8.64
C THR A 316 6.38 -24.82 7.12
N ALA A 317 5.83 -23.77 6.52
CA ALA A 317 5.99 -23.51 5.09
C ALA A 317 7.47 -23.23 4.70
N ILE A 318 8.21 -22.48 5.52
CA ILE A 318 9.65 -22.28 5.35
C ILE A 318 10.39 -23.62 5.36
N TYR A 319 10.10 -24.47 6.33
CA TYR A 319 10.72 -25.80 6.40
C TYR A 319 10.41 -26.66 5.17
N ALA A 320 9.15 -26.69 4.71
CA ALA A 320 8.78 -27.39 3.48
C ALA A 320 9.54 -26.85 2.24
N LEU A 321 9.71 -25.54 2.15
CA LEU A 321 10.44 -24.92 1.06
C LEU A 321 11.95 -25.24 1.10
N GLU A 322 12.57 -25.28 2.29
CA GLU A 322 13.95 -25.71 2.49
C GLU A 322 14.18 -27.17 2.04
N LEU A 323 13.20 -28.05 2.28
CA LEU A 323 13.24 -29.42 1.78
C LEU A 323 13.23 -29.47 0.25
N LEU A 324 12.44 -28.63 -0.41
CA LEU A 324 12.44 -28.51 -1.87
C LEU A 324 13.79 -28.03 -2.41
N ILE A 325 14.36 -27.00 -1.80
CA ILE A 325 15.69 -26.49 -2.14
C ILE A 325 16.73 -27.62 -2.04
N SER A 326 16.73 -28.35 -0.92
CA SER A 326 17.66 -29.46 -0.69
C SER A 326 17.49 -30.57 -1.73
N LYS A 327 16.27 -30.85 -2.16
CA LYS A 327 15.95 -31.84 -3.20
C LYS A 327 16.52 -31.45 -4.57
N VAL A 328 16.39 -30.16 -4.95
CA VAL A 328 16.96 -29.64 -6.19
C VAL A 328 18.47 -29.75 -6.18
N PHE A 329 19.14 -29.41 -5.07
CA PHE A 329 20.59 -29.57 -4.94
C PHE A 329 21.04 -31.03 -5.04
N LYS A 330 20.33 -31.95 -4.37
CA LYS A 330 20.65 -33.39 -4.43
C LYS A 330 20.53 -33.92 -5.86
N THR A 331 19.45 -33.58 -6.56
CA THR A 331 19.25 -33.98 -7.94
C THR A 331 20.32 -33.40 -8.88
N ALA A 332 20.79 -32.18 -8.63
CA ALA A 332 21.84 -31.55 -9.39
C ALA A 332 23.21 -32.26 -9.17
N LEU A 333 23.51 -32.65 -7.94
CA LEU A 333 24.71 -33.44 -7.60
C LEU A 333 24.68 -34.82 -8.26
N GLU A 334 23.57 -35.56 -8.18
CA GLU A 334 23.39 -36.86 -8.80
C GLU A 334 23.55 -36.81 -10.33
N LYS A 335 23.11 -35.73 -10.97
CA LYS A 335 23.35 -35.52 -12.41
C LYS A 335 24.80 -35.18 -12.73
N ALA A 336 25.48 -34.42 -11.87
CA ALA A 336 26.92 -34.12 -12.05
C ALA A 336 27.78 -35.38 -11.88
N ASP A 337 27.44 -36.25 -10.93
CA ASP A 337 28.14 -37.51 -10.70
C ASP A 337 28.01 -38.49 -11.91
N LYS A 338 26.81 -38.58 -12.51
CA LYS A 338 26.58 -39.39 -13.73
C LYS A 338 27.32 -38.88 -14.95
N VAL A 339 27.61 -37.58 -15.04
CA VAL A 339 28.43 -37.00 -16.14
C VAL A 339 29.91 -37.27 -15.92
N THR A 340 30.37 -37.41 -14.67
CA THR A 340 31.76 -37.72 -14.32
C THR A 340 32.11 -39.20 -14.41
N GLU A 341 31.12 -40.10 -14.24
CA GLU A 341 31.35 -41.57 -14.41
C GLU A 341 31.55 -42.00 -15.85
N GLY A 342 31.24 -41.15 -16.86
CA GLY A 342 31.54 -41.38 -18.28
C GLY A 342 32.97 -41.01 -18.71
N GLY A 343 33.83 -40.51 -17.82
CA GLY A 343 35.21 -40.07 -18.14
C GLY A 343 36.13 -40.18 -16.91
N VAL A 344 36.98 -41.21 -16.91
CA VAL A 344 38.23 -41.38 -16.14
C VAL A 344 38.16 -41.22 -14.60
N LYS A 345 38.44 -42.34 -13.94
CA LYS A 345 38.68 -42.45 -12.49
C LYS A 345 39.86 -41.58 -12.05
N SER A 346 39.67 -40.67 -11.11
CA SER A 346 40.63 -40.32 -10.04
C SER A 346 40.03 -39.37 -9.02
N GLU A 347 39.88 -39.80 -7.77
CA GLU A 347 39.87 -39.15 -6.44
C GLU A 347 39.21 -37.75 -6.27
N PRO A 348 38.65 -37.38 -5.09
CA PRO A 348 38.45 -38.10 -3.85
C PRO A 348 37.07 -37.81 -3.17
N GLU A 349 36.54 -38.82 -2.58
CA GLU A 349 35.33 -38.87 -1.76
C GLU A 349 35.39 -37.95 -0.52
N GLN A 350 36.59 -37.63 -0.01
CA GLN A 350 36.80 -36.80 1.16
C GLN A 350 36.45 -35.30 0.95
N MET A 351 36.55 -34.75 -0.26
CA MET A 351 36.20 -33.36 -0.55
C MET A 351 34.68 -33.17 -0.65
N LYS A 352 33.95 -34.20 -1.08
CA LYS A 352 32.47 -34.16 -1.21
C LYS A 352 31.79 -34.10 0.16
N VAL A 353 32.30 -34.86 1.13
CA VAL A 353 31.77 -34.90 2.50
C VAL A 353 32.04 -33.56 3.24
N ARG A 354 33.17 -32.93 2.97
CA ARG A 354 33.56 -31.66 3.58
C ARG A 354 32.68 -30.48 3.10
N ALA A 355 32.39 -30.39 1.80
CA ALA A 355 31.50 -29.38 1.24
C ALA A 355 30.03 -29.49 1.74
N VAL A 356 29.53 -30.72 1.87
CA VAL A 356 28.19 -30.96 2.42
C VAL A 356 28.14 -30.68 3.92
N ASN A 357 29.19 -31.04 4.67
CA ASN A 357 29.27 -30.75 6.10
C ASN A 357 29.48 -29.25 6.40
N GLU A 358 30.26 -28.53 5.60
CA GLU A 358 30.39 -27.07 5.73
C GLU A 358 29.06 -26.34 5.40
N LEU A 359 28.29 -26.84 4.43
CA LEU A 359 26.96 -26.27 4.12
C LEU A 359 25.91 -26.58 5.20
N VAL A 360 26.01 -27.75 5.84
CA VAL A 360 25.14 -28.14 6.96
C VAL A 360 25.54 -27.44 8.25
N MET A 361 26.86 -27.22 8.46
CA MET A 361 27.37 -26.49 9.65
C MET A 361 27.16 -24.97 9.55
N ALA A 362 27.17 -24.38 8.34
CA ALA A 362 26.75 -22.98 8.13
C ALA A 362 25.28 -22.73 8.49
N LYS A 363 24.47 -23.80 8.64
CA LYS A 363 23.07 -23.73 9.11
C LYS A 363 22.92 -23.74 10.63
N SER A 364 23.99 -23.98 11.39
CA SER A 364 23.97 -24.11 12.85
C SER A 364 24.65 -22.99 13.62
N GLU A 365 25.00 -21.88 12.97
CA GLU A 365 25.40 -20.70 13.73
C GLU A 365 24.19 -20.18 14.53
N PRO A 366 24.30 -20.08 15.85
CA PRO A 366 23.24 -19.50 16.66
C PRO A 366 22.99 -18.08 16.19
N ILE A 367 21.72 -17.73 16.03
CA ILE A 367 21.26 -16.36 15.81
C ILE A 367 21.97 -15.48 16.83
N PRO A 368 22.77 -14.45 16.44
CA PRO A 368 23.43 -13.58 17.37
C PRO A 368 22.39 -13.01 18.33
N GLU A 369 22.58 -13.24 19.63
CA GLU A 369 21.75 -12.59 20.66
C GLU A 369 21.89 -11.08 20.47
N MET A 370 20.76 -10.44 20.17
CA MET A 370 20.67 -8.99 20.10
C MET A 370 21.06 -8.41 21.46
N PRO A 371 21.95 -7.41 21.53
CA PRO A 371 22.33 -6.77 22.77
C PRO A 371 21.07 -6.23 23.45
N LYS A 372 20.94 -6.51 24.75
CA LYS A 372 19.86 -6.02 25.61
C LYS A 372 19.77 -4.50 25.50
N LYS A 373 18.57 -4.02 25.21
CA LYS A 373 18.19 -2.62 24.99
C LYS A 373 18.82 -1.67 26.00
N SER A 374 19.75 -0.86 25.57
CA SER A 374 19.86 0.53 26.01
C SER A 374 18.69 1.29 25.33
N LYS A 375 18.00 2.18 26.04
CA LYS A 375 16.86 2.96 25.54
C LYS A 375 17.17 3.50 24.14
N PRO A 376 16.33 3.30 23.13
CA PRO A 376 16.64 3.75 21.79
C PRO A 376 16.61 5.27 21.76
N ALA A 377 17.74 5.87 21.44
CA ALA A 377 17.70 7.14 20.73
C ALA A 377 16.83 6.90 19.50
N SER A 378 15.78 7.70 19.31
CA SER A 378 14.76 7.54 18.27
C SER A 378 15.37 7.77 16.89
N ASN A 379 15.96 6.73 16.31
CA ASN A 379 16.50 6.72 14.94
C ASN A 379 15.52 6.10 13.93
N TYR A 380 14.23 6.01 14.29
CA TYR A 380 13.20 5.80 13.28
C TYR A 380 12.78 7.19 12.76
N PRO A 381 12.78 7.42 11.45
CA PRO A 381 12.24 8.66 10.91
C PRO A 381 10.82 8.82 11.44
N ARG A 382 10.57 9.88 12.19
CA ARG A 382 9.22 10.25 12.63
C ARG A 382 8.38 10.40 11.36
N LEU A 383 7.07 10.18 11.43
CA LEU A 383 6.15 10.47 10.31
C LEU A 383 6.34 11.89 9.76
N ALA A 384 6.83 12.83 10.60
CA ALA A 384 7.31 14.14 10.18
C ALA A 384 8.52 14.05 9.22
N ASP A 385 9.39 13.06 9.36
CA ASP A 385 10.59 12.88 8.53
C ASP A 385 10.29 12.14 7.21
N ILE A 386 9.13 11.48 7.12
CA ILE A 386 8.64 10.86 5.89
C ILE A 386 7.80 11.86 5.09
N TYR A 387 7.25 12.89 5.77
CA TYR A 387 6.38 13.91 5.20
C TYR A 387 7.00 15.31 5.20
N SER A 388 8.29 15.41 5.45
CA SER A 388 9.03 16.68 5.39
C SER A 388 10.06 16.69 4.28
#